data_0104a73012917a12a5202105eb61b5c6
#
_entry.id   0104a73012917a12a5202105eb61b5c6
#
_cell.length_a   1.000
_cell.length_b   1.000
_cell.length_c   1.000
_cell.angle_alpha   90.00
_cell.angle_beta   90.00
_cell.angle_gamma   90.00
#
_symmetry.space_group_name_H-M   'P 1'
#
loop_
_entity.id
_entity.type
_entity.pdbx_description
1 polymer ?
#
loop_
_entity_poly.entity_id
_entity_poly.type
_entity_poly.pdbx_seq_one_letter_code
_entity_poly.pdbx_strand_id
1 'polypeptide(L)'
;PVDDALMGITHVLRGEDLLSSTPRQIVLYQALIAIGRAQFIPAFGHLPYVMGEGNKKLSKRDPSSNLLLHRRNGMIPEGLLNYLALLGWSLSKDEDIFTPEQLVAAFDIHDVNPNPARFDPKKCVAINAEHVRRLEGEDFRNRLVPYLYDLYAPAEEAQALVSAPEFDQLTAREQEILTAAAPLIQTRVQLLGEARGMLGFFFTDAAALDYDEKSFAKLVKNPETVAANQQVLQAADQALRSLEQWNHDALQQALRQALVEGLGLKPRVAFGALRVAVTGRQVSPPLFESMEILGKELTMARIEALLAAISK
;
A
#
# COMPACT_ATOMS: atom_id res chain seq x y z
N PRO A 1 -7.38 28.30 26.62
CA PRO A 1 -6.85 29.68 26.79
C PRO A 1 -5.91 29.82 27.97
N VAL A 2 -6.16 29.18 29.14
CA VAL A 2 -5.28 29.30 30.29
C VAL A 2 -3.92 28.66 30.02
N ASP A 3 -3.91 27.43 29.50
CA ASP A 3 -2.67 26.73 29.15
C ASP A 3 -1.92 27.46 28.04
N ASP A 4 -2.66 27.94 27.02
CA ASP A 4 -2.06 28.72 25.91
C ASP A 4 -1.41 30.02 26.47
N ALA A 5 -2.06 30.70 27.40
CA ALA A 5 -1.52 31.89 28.06
C ALA A 5 -0.23 31.59 28.84
N LEU A 6 -0.24 30.50 29.63
CA LEU A 6 0.91 30.07 30.45
C LEU A 6 2.07 29.59 29.57
N MET A 7 1.78 28.98 28.40
CA MET A 7 2.76 28.52 27.43
C MET A 7 3.25 29.65 26.49
N GLY A 8 2.65 30.83 26.56
CA GLY A 8 3.04 31.95 25.67
C GLY A 8 2.65 31.76 24.22
N ILE A 9 1.54 31.07 23.91
CA ILE A 9 1.06 30.82 22.55
C ILE A 9 0.68 32.14 21.89
N THR A 10 1.31 32.45 20.77
CA THR A 10 1.12 33.69 20.03
C THR A 10 0.03 33.63 18.96
N HIS A 11 -0.24 32.44 18.40
CA HIS A 11 -1.21 32.22 17.33
C HIS A 11 -2.06 30.99 17.64
N VAL A 12 -3.38 31.10 17.52
CA VAL A 12 -4.34 30.02 17.66
C VAL A 12 -5.02 29.78 16.32
N LEU A 13 -4.54 28.74 15.58
CA LEU A 13 -5.10 28.33 14.30
C LEU A 13 -5.96 27.09 14.51
N ARG A 14 -7.25 27.15 14.18
CA ARG A 14 -8.21 26.08 14.51
C ARG A 14 -9.40 26.04 13.54
N GLY A 15 -10.26 25.04 13.65
CA GLY A 15 -11.46 24.94 12.84
C GLY A 15 -12.46 26.07 13.08
N GLU A 16 -13.18 26.49 12.06
CA GLU A 16 -14.20 27.56 12.10
C GLU A 16 -15.39 27.27 13.03
N ASP A 17 -15.59 25.99 13.44
CA ASP A 17 -16.56 25.62 14.47
C ASP A 17 -16.33 26.27 15.83
N LEU A 18 -15.11 26.74 16.08
CA LEU A 18 -14.74 27.45 17.30
C LEU A 18 -14.77 28.98 17.15
N LEU A 19 -15.15 29.50 15.98
CA LEU A 19 -15.22 30.96 15.72
C LEU A 19 -16.13 31.67 16.73
N SER A 20 -17.32 31.11 17.02
CA SER A 20 -18.26 31.67 17.98
C SER A 20 -17.75 31.70 19.43
N SER A 21 -16.71 30.94 19.75
CA SER A 21 -16.07 30.93 21.09
C SER A 21 -15.02 32.01 21.23
N THR A 22 -14.47 32.53 20.14
CA THR A 22 -13.35 33.48 20.13
C THR A 22 -13.65 34.78 20.92
N PRO A 23 -14.80 35.45 20.79
CA PRO A 23 -15.08 36.65 21.56
C PRO A 23 -15.01 36.43 23.09
N ARG A 24 -15.53 35.28 23.56
CA ARG A 24 -15.50 34.91 24.97
C ARG A 24 -14.06 34.64 25.45
N GLN A 25 -13.25 34.01 24.62
CA GLN A 25 -11.86 33.73 24.91
C GLN A 25 -11.02 35.01 24.97
N ILE A 26 -11.29 36.00 24.11
CA ILE A 26 -10.63 37.30 24.13
C ILE A 26 -10.89 38.01 25.49
N VAL A 27 -12.15 38.01 25.95
CA VAL A 27 -12.47 38.58 27.28
C VAL A 27 -11.76 37.84 28.41
N LEU A 28 -11.66 36.52 28.32
CA LEU A 28 -10.90 35.74 29.31
C LEU A 28 -9.40 36.11 29.27
N TYR A 29 -8.79 36.29 28.09
CA TYR A 29 -7.40 36.73 27.98
C TYR A 29 -7.19 38.11 28.58
N GLN A 30 -8.13 39.06 28.39
CA GLN A 30 -8.08 40.38 29.03
C GLN A 30 -8.04 40.25 30.55
N ALA A 31 -8.87 39.37 31.12
CA ALA A 31 -8.86 39.10 32.56
C ALA A 31 -7.56 38.44 33.04
N LEU A 32 -7.01 37.48 32.25
CA LEU A 32 -5.72 36.84 32.59
C LEU A 32 -4.56 37.83 32.52
N ILE A 33 -4.56 38.78 31.61
CA ILE A 33 -3.58 39.89 31.55
C ILE A 33 -3.71 40.77 32.79
N ALA A 34 -4.93 41.16 33.20
CA ALA A 34 -5.17 41.99 34.36
C ALA A 34 -4.65 41.37 35.66
N ILE A 35 -4.64 40.05 35.80
CA ILE A 35 -4.10 39.32 36.97
C ILE A 35 -2.66 38.83 36.77
N GLY A 36 -1.97 39.26 35.70
CA GLY A 36 -0.58 38.94 35.44
C GLY A 36 -0.31 37.47 35.02
N ARG A 37 -1.33 36.76 34.48
CA ARG A 37 -1.22 35.37 34.02
C ARG A 37 -1.10 35.23 32.51
N ALA A 38 -1.30 36.28 31.74
CA ALA A 38 -1.01 36.37 30.30
C ALA A 38 -0.29 37.70 30.03
N GLN A 39 0.49 37.73 28.95
CA GLN A 39 1.20 38.95 28.51
C GLN A 39 0.48 39.64 27.34
N PHE A 40 -0.22 38.87 26.51
CA PHE A 40 -0.91 39.38 25.34
C PHE A 40 -2.11 38.48 24.99
N ILE A 41 -2.95 38.96 24.08
CA ILE A 41 -4.01 38.18 23.44
C ILE A 41 -3.41 37.56 22.17
N PRO A 42 -3.48 36.22 21.97
CA PRO A 42 -2.98 35.60 20.76
C PRO A 42 -3.76 36.03 19.50
N ALA A 43 -3.13 35.99 18.35
CA ALA A 43 -3.81 36.11 17.08
C ALA A 43 -4.66 34.85 16.82
N PHE A 44 -5.90 35.01 16.36
CA PHE A 44 -6.79 33.89 16.04
C PHE A 44 -6.97 33.74 14.54
N GLY A 45 -6.78 32.53 14.01
CA GLY A 45 -7.13 32.14 12.65
C GLY A 45 -8.11 30.96 12.66
N HIS A 46 -9.11 31.01 11.75
CA HIS A 46 -10.11 29.96 11.65
C HIS A 46 -10.08 29.33 10.25
N LEU A 47 -9.81 28.05 10.18
CA LEU A 47 -9.71 27.27 8.98
C LEU A 47 -11.05 26.65 8.60
N PRO A 48 -11.38 26.53 7.31
CA PRO A 48 -12.64 25.94 6.85
C PRO A 48 -12.72 24.45 7.21
N TYR A 49 -13.92 23.90 7.14
CA TYR A 49 -14.14 22.47 7.33
C TYR A 49 -13.53 21.64 6.20
N VAL A 50 -13.09 20.43 6.53
CA VAL A 50 -12.91 19.37 5.56
C VAL A 50 -14.22 18.61 5.43
N MET A 51 -14.72 18.53 4.19
CA MET A 51 -15.96 17.85 3.86
C MET A 51 -15.68 16.40 3.46
N GLY A 52 -16.51 15.48 3.94
CA GLY A 52 -16.54 14.09 3.51
C GLY A 52 -17.56 13.85 2.38
N GLU A 53 -18.07 12.63 2.27
CA GLU A 53 -19.10 12.28 1.31
C GLU A 53 -20.42 13.03 1.56
N GLY A 54 -21.16 13.31 0.48
CA GLY A 54 -22.49 13.92 0.54
C GLY A 54 -22.54 15.33 1.14
N ASN A 55 -21.47 16.14 0.99
CA ASN A 55 -21.38 17.51 1.51
C ASN A 55 -21.55 17.62 3.04
N LYS A 56 -21.24 16.56 3.77
CA LYS A 56 -21.22 16.59 5.24
C LYS A 56 -19.80 16.86 5.73
N LYS A 57 -19.66 17.54 6.88
CA LYS A 57 -18.37 17.68 7.57
C LYS A 57 -17.79 16.31 7.83
N LEU A 58 -16.51 16.11 7.52
CA LEU A 58 -15.77 14.89 7.83
C LEU A 58 -15.82 14.63 9.35
N SER A 59 -16.35 13.48 9.73
CA SER A 59 -16.55 13.11 11.13
C SER A 59 -15.35 12.30 11.63
N LYS A 60 -15.03 12.38 12.93
CA LYS A 60 -14.05 11.49 13.58
C LYS A 60 -14.42 10.00 13.47
N ARG A 61 -15.67 9.67 13.13
CA ARG A 61 -16.15 8.29 12.93
C ARG A 61 -15.97 7.81 11.49
N ASP A 62 -15.65 8.70 10.57
CA ASP A 62 -15.37 8.31 9.19
C ASP A 62 -14.03 7.59 9.11
N PRO A 63 -13.93 6.42 8.44
CA PRO A 63 -12.67 5.70 8.26
C PRO A 63 -11.56 6.59 7.69
N SER A 64 -11.91 7.49 6.78
CA SER A 64 -11.00 8.45 6.15
C SER A 64 -10.37 9.46 7.11
N SER A 65 -10.91 9.63 8.33
CA SER A 65 -10.34 10.51 9.36
C SER A 65 -9.42 9.78 10.34
N ASN A 66 -9.32 8.44 10.24
CA ASN A 66 -8.53 7.64 11.16
C ASN A 66 -7.09 7.47 10.65
N LEU A 67 -6.17 8.21 11.27
CA LEU A 67 -4.75 8.16 10.94
C LEU A 67 -4.14 6.75 11.04
N LEU A 68 -4.50 6.00 12.07
CA LEU A 68 -3.98 4.64 12.26
C LEU A 68 -4.49 3.68 11.19
N LEU A 69 -5.70 3.89 10.67
CA LEU A 69 -6.22 3.10 9.57
C LEU A 69 -5.43 3.36 8.26
N HIS A 70 -5.07 4.62 7.99
CA HIS A 70 -4.21 4.93 6.84
C HIS A 70 -2.86 4.23 6.94
N ARG A 71 -2.21 4.28 8.11
CA ARG A 71 -0.96 3.55 8.37
C ARG A 71 -1.15 2.05 8.17
N ARG A 72 -2.18 1.47 8.77
CA ARG A 72 -2.50 0.04 8.65
C ARG A 72 -2.69 -0.41 7.20
N ASN A 73 -3.33 0.42 6.38
CA ASN A 73 -3.53 0.14 4.96
C ASN A 73 -2.25 0.30 4.12
N GLY A 74 -1.18 0.85 4.70
CA GLY A 74 0.09 1.03 4.02
C GLY A 74 0.28 2.38 3.34
N MET A 75 -0.44 3.39 3.80
CA MET A 75 -0.15 4.77 3.42
C MET A 75 1.11 5.25 4.11
N ILE A 76 2.04 5.82 3.36
CA ILE A 76 3.29 6.36 3.90
C ILE A 76 3.12 7.81 4.38
N PRO A 77 3.90 8.25 5.38
CA PRO A 77 3.77 9.59 5.95
C PRO A 77 3.89 10.71 4.90
N GLU A 78 4.82 10.57 3.96
CA GLU A 78 5.08 11.55 2.90
C GLU A 78 3.86 11.74 1.99
N GLY A 79 3.22 10.62 1.59
CA GLY A 79 2.02 10.65 0.75
C GLY A 79 0.82 11.25 1.47
N LEU A 80 0.62 10.87 2.74
CA LEU A 80 -0.47 11.42 3.54
C LEU A 80 -0.28 12.91 3.82
N LEU A 81 0.93 13.33 4.22
CA LEU A 81 1.25 14.74 4.48
C LEU A 81 1.02 15.60 3.24
N ASN A 82 1.52 15.17 2.08
CA ASN A 82 1.30 15.85 0.81
C ASN A 82 -0.20 16.01 0.51
N TYR A 83 -0.98 14.93 0.65
CA TYR A 83 -2.41 14.99 0.40
C TYR A 83 -3.15 15.92 1.39
N LEU A 84 -2.81 15.86 2.68
CA LEU A 84 -3.42 16.72 3.70
C LEU A 84 -3.14 18.21 3.44
N ALA A 85 -1.95 18.56 2.97
CA ALA A 85 -1.62 19.93 2.60
C ALA A 85 -2.51 20.42 1.45
N LEU A 86 -2.80 19.57 0.45
CA LEU A 86 -3.68 19.90 -0.67
C LEU A 86 -5.15 20.12 -0.28
N LEU A 87 -5.57 19.81 0.95
CA LEU A 87 -6.93 20.08 1.43
C LEU A 87 -7.20 21.57 1.71
N GLY A 88 -6.27 22.44 1.45
CA GLY A 88 -6.47 23.87 1.61
C GLY A 88 -5.33 24.72 1.08
N TRP A 89 -4.27 24.09 0.61
CA TRP A 89 -3.07 24.74 0.10
C TRP A 89 -2.54 23.99 -1.13
N SER A 90 -1.73 24.64 -1.95
CA SER A 90 -1.04 24.02 -3.09
C SER A 90 0.30 24.67 -3.31
N LEU A 91 1.30 23.89 -3.68
CA LEU A 91 2.64 24.38 -4.01
C LEU A 91 2.60 25.26 -5.26
N SER A 92 1.91 24.78 -6.31
CA SER A 92 1.67 25.50 -7.55
C SER A 92 0.33 25.03 -8.17
N LYS A 93 -0.06 25.62 -9.31
CA LYS A 93 -1.28 25.24 -10.02
C LYS A 93 -1.16 23.87 -10.71
N ASP A 94 0.05 23.45 -11.05
CA ASP A 94 0.31 22.30 -11.91
C ASP A 94 1.07 21.17 -11.18
N GLU A 95 1.42 21.37 -9.91
CA GLU A 95 2.22 20.41 -9.15
C GLU A 95 1.52 20.00 -7.85
N ASP A 96 0.94 18.78 -7.89
CA ASP A 96 0.26 18.17 -6.74
C ASP A 96 1.21 17.31 -5.88
N ILE A 97 2.41 16.95 -6.38
CA ILE A 97 3.34 16.05 -5.68
C ILE A 97 4.60 16.78 -5.26
N PHE A 98 4.79 16.91 -3.96
CA PHE A 98 5.93 17.60 -3.35
C PHE A 98 6.43 16.88 -2.11
N THR A 99 7.70 17.08 -1.77
CA THR A 99 8.31 16.48 -0.59
C THR A 99 7.97 17.27 0.69
N PRO A 100 8.15 16.69 1.88
CA PRO A 100 8.02 17.42 3.14
C PRO A 100 8.92 18.67 3.20
N GLU A 101 10.12 18.61 2.66
CA GLU A 101 11.07 19.73 2.62
C GLU A 101 10.57 20.86 1.72
N GLN A 102 10.02 20.53 0.55
CA GLN A 102 9.38 21.50 -0.34
C GLN A 102 8.18 22.16 0.32
N LEU A 103 7.36 21.37 1.04
CA LEU A 103 6.23 21.89 1.80
C LEU A 103 6.69 22.88 2.87
N VAL A 104 7.68 22.50 3.70
CA VAL A 104 8.21 23.36 4.76
C VAL A 104 8.80 24.65 4.21
N ALA A 105 9.47 24.59 3.06
CA ALA A 105 10.11 25.76 2.44
C ALA A 105 9.10 26.73 1.81
N ALA A 106 7.95 26.25 1.33
CA ALA A 106 7.00 27.04 0.55
C ALA A 106 5.71 27.40 1.31
N PHE A 107 5.39 26.69 2.39
CA PHE A 107 4.11 26.87 3.09
C PHE A 107 4.04 28.23 3.78
N ASP A 108 2.99 29.00 3.43
CA ASP A 108 2.56 30.17 4.19
C ASP A 108 1.07 30.02 4.55
N ILE A 109 0.72 30.31 5.80
CA ILE A 109 -0.65 30.24 6.30
C ILE A 109 -1.58 31.23 5.57
N HIS A 110 -1.05 32.32 5.03
CA HIS A 110 -1.83 33.30 4.29
C HIS A 110 -2.27 32.79 2.91
N ASP A 111 -1.61 31.77 2.38
CA ASP A 111 -1.94 31.14 1.11
C ASP A 111 -3.01 30.03 1.26
N VAL A 112 -3.45 29.74 2.48
CA VAL A 112 -4.48 28.74 2.72
C VAL A 112 -5.83 29.24 2.21
N ASN A 113 -6.45 28.41 1.37
CA ASN A 113 -7.75 28.72 0.78
C ASN A 113 -8.85 28.75 1.86
N PRO A 114 -9.63 29.84 1.97
CA PRO A 114 -10.72 29.97 2.95
C PRO A 114 -11.97 29.10 2.64
N ASN A 115 -12.03 28.46 1.47
CA ASN A 115 -13.16 27.60 1.11
C ASN A 115 -12.98 26.17 1.64
N PRO A 116 -14.09 25.50 2.04
CA PRO A 116 -14.05 24.11 2.47
C PRO A 116 -13.47 23.19 1.41
N ALA A 117 -12.48 22.38 1.80
CA ALA A 117 -11.93 21.34 0.95
C ALA A 117 -12.71 20.04 1.12
N ARG A 118 -12.73 19.20 0.08
CA ARG A 118 -13.35 17.87 0.12
C ARG A 118 -12.26 16.80 0.22
N PHE A 119 -12.41 15.89 1.15
CA PHE A 119 -11.58 14.70 1.24
C PHE A 119 -11.97 13.71 0.13
N ASP A 120 -11.03 13.43 -0.77
CA ASP A 120 -11.16 12.43 -1.83
C ASP A 120 -10.22 11.25 -1.54
N PRO A 121 -10.75 10.09 -1.10
CA PRO A 121 -9.95 8.92 -0.82
C PRO A 121 -9.14 8.41 -2.02
N LYS A 122 -9.70 8.54 -3.23
CA LYS A 122 -9.01 8.08 -4.45
C LYS A 122 -7.80 8.96 -4.78
N LYS A 123 -7.96 10.28 -4.68
CA LYS A 123 -6.85 11.22 -4.86
C LYS A 123 -5.79 11.01 -3.78
N CYS A 124 -6.20 10.76 -2.53
CA CYS A 124 -5.29 10.45 -1.43
C CYS A 124 -4.41 9.23 -1.73
N VAL A 125 -5.02 8.12 -2.18
CA VAL A 125 -4.30 6.90 -2.57
C VAL A 125 -3.42 7.13 -3.79
N ALA A 126 -3.88 7.88 -4.79
CA ALA A 126 -3.09 8.18 -5.99
C ALA A 126 -1.82 8.99 -5.66
N ILE A 127 -1.93 9.99 -4.78
CA ILE A 127 -0.78 10.77 -4.31
C ILE A 127 0.19 9.87 -3.54
N ASN A 128 -0.32 9.01 -2.65
CA ASN A 128 0.51 8.05 -1.94
C ASN A 128 1.29 7.14 -2.91
N ALA A 129 0.63 6.64 -3.95
CA ALA A 129 1.25 5.80 -4.96
C ALA A 129 2.43 6.49 -5.67
N GLU A 130 2.34 7.81 -5.93
CA GLU A 130 3.45 8.58 -6.48
C GLU A 130 4.64 8.65 -5.52
N HIS A 131 4.38 8.86 -4.22
CA HIS A 131 5.44 8.84 -3.21
C HIS A 131 6.06 7.44 -3.06
N VAL A 132 5.26 6.37 -3.06
CA VAL A 132 5.76 4.99 -3.01
C VAL A 132 6.69 4.70 -4.20
N ARG A 133 6.35 5.16 -5.42
CA ARG A 133 7.20 4.99 -6.61
C ARG A 133 8.52 5.74 -6.54
N ARG A 134 8.58 6.84 -5.77
CA ARG A 134 9.78 7.67 -5.60
C ARG A 134 10.71 7.22 -4.48
N LEU A 135 10.29 6.26 -3.65
CA LEU A 135 11.16 5.70 -2.61
C LEU A 135 12.38 5.04 -3.24
N GLU A 136 13.54 5.21 -2.60
CA GLU A 136 14.72 4.43 -2.91
C GLU A 136 14.42 2.94 -2.67
N GLY A 137 14.97 2.07 -3.53
CA GLY A 137 14.63 0.64 -3.51
C GLY A 137 14.86 -0.05 -2.17
N GLU A 138 15.89 0.35 -1.44
CA GLU A 138 16.17 -0.16 -0.10
C GLU A 138 15.14 0.32 0.93
N ASP A 139 14.78 1.60 0.91
CA ASP A 139 13.77 2.16 1.80
C ASP A 139 12.39 1.54 1.51
N PHE A 140 12.01 1.40 0.23
CA PHE A 140 10.79 0.70 -0.16
C PHE A 140 10.76 -0.72 0.40
N ARG A 141 11.82 -1.51 0.16
CA ARG A 141 11.95 -2.89 0.66
C ARG A 141 11.77 -2.96 2.18
N ASN A 142 12.48 -2.11 2.93
CA ASN A 142 12.44 -2.11 4.39
C ASN A 142 11.04 -1.78 4.92
N ARG A 143 10.34 -0.82 4.30
CA ARG A 143 8.98 -0.44 4.66
C ARG A 143 7.93 -1.51 4.34
N LEU A 144 8.22 -2.51 3.49
CA LEU A 144 7.31 -3.63 3.22
C LEU A 144 7.25 -4.64 4.37
N VAL A 145 8.32 -4.81 5.13
CA VAL A 145 8.45 -5.86 6.15
C VAL A 145 7.25 -5.92 7.11
N PRO A 146 6.79 -4.81 7.73
CA PRO A 146 5.65 -4.83 8.63
C PRO A 146 4.35 -5.37 8.00
N TYR A 147 4.15 -5.14 6.71
CA TYR A 147 2.92 -5.54 6.01
C TYR A 147 2.94 -7.00 5.58
N LEU A 148 4.12 -7.60 5.42
CA LEU A 148 4.27 -9.02 5.09
C LEU A 148 4.00 -9.93 6.30
N TYR A 149 4.29 -9.45 7.51
CA TYR A 149 4.14 -10.22 8.76
C TYR A 149 2.85 -9.91 9.54
N ASP A 150 1.85 -9.26 8.94
CA ASP A 150 0.56 -8.91 9.60
C ASP A 150 0.68 -8.07 10.88
N LEU A 151 1.72 -7.27 10.98
CA LEU A 151 2.01 -6.50 12.18
C LEU A 151 1.03 -5.34 12.42
N TYR A 152 0.14 -5.09 11.48
CA TYR A 152 -0.98 -4.18 11.59
C TYR A 152 -2.32 -4.94 11.69
N ALA A 153 -2.38 -5.99 12.54
CA ALA A 153 -3.60 -6.72 12.85
C ALA A 153 -4.76 -5.81 13.35
N PRO A 154 -6.01 -6.28 13.33
CA PRO A 154 -7.17 -5.49 13.77
C PRO A 154 -6.98 -4.85 15.14
N ALA A 155 -7.58 -3.66 15.34
CA ALA A 155 -7.40 -2.81 16.52
C ALA A 155 -7.69 -3.49 17.88
N GLU A 156 -8.37 -4.62 17.90
CA GLU A 156 -8.64 -5.43 19.11
C GLU A 156 -7.38 -6.17 19.59
N GLU A 157 -6.41 -6.43 18.69
CA GLU A 157 -5.11 -7.05 19.02
C GLU A 157 -3.96 -6.02 19.07
N ALA A 158 -4.21 -4.77 18.73
CA ALA A 158 -3.20 -3.70 18.65
C ALA A 158 -2.59 -3.28 20.01
N GLN A 159 -2.97 -3.89 21.11
CA GLN A 159 -2.28 -3.72 22.39
C GLN A 159 -0.95 -4.51 22.45
N ALA A 160 -0.76 -5.48 21.59
CA ALA A 160 0.54 -6.07 21.34
C ALA A 160 1.12 -5.48 20.05
N LEU A 161 1.67 -4.28 20.13
CA LEU A 161 2.69 -3.81 19.19
C LEU A 161 3.91 -4.72 19.36
N VAL A 162 3.81 -5.93 18.84
CA VAL A 162 4.99 -6.72 18.52
C VAL A 162 5.75 -5.85 17.53
N SER A 163 6.93 -5.38 17.91
CA SER A 163 7.80 -4.65 17.01
C SER A 163 8.01 -5.52 15.78
N ALA A 164 7.70 -4.97 14.59
CA ALA A 164 8.05 -5.63 13.35
C ALA A 164 9.53 -5.99 13.40
N PRO A 165 9.96 -7.17 12.93
CA PRO A 165 11.36 -7.39 12.69
C PRO A 165 11.85 -6.33 11.71
N GLU A 166 13.03 -5.77 11.94
CA GLU A 166 13.71 -4.99 10.93
C GLU A 166 14.20 -5.93 9.82
N PHE A 167 14.51 -5.39 8.64
CA PHE A 167 14.94 -6.22 7.52
C PHE A 167 16.17 -7.11 7.83
N ASP A 168 17.12 -6.60 8.59
CA ASP A 168 18.33 -7.31 9.02
C ASP A 168 18.09 -8.43 10.06
N GLN A 169 16.92 -8.43 10.69
CA GLN A 169 16.49 -9.48 11.62
C GLN A 169 15.79 -10.66 10.91
N LEU A 170 15.51 -10.51 9.61
CA LEU A 170 14.95 -11.59 8.79
C LEU A 170 16.01 -12.66 8.53
N THR A 171 15.56 -13.88 8.23
CA THR A 171 16.48 -14.94 7.77
C THR A 171 17.15 -14.55 6.45
N ALA A 172 18.35 -15.10 6.19
CA ALA A 172 19.08 -14.83 4.94
C ALA A 172 18.22 -15.11 3.69
N ARG A 173 17.39 -16.18 3.72
CA ARG A 173 16.50 -16.52 2.62
C ARG A 173 15.37 -15.49 2.42
N GLU A 174 14.79 -14.98 3.50
CA GLU A 174 13.77 -13.94 3.44
C GLU A 174 14.35 -12.62 2.91
N GLN A 175 15.56 -12.26 3.34
CA GLN A 175 16.27 -11.09 2.83
C GLN A 175 16.57 -11.19 1.33
N GLU A 176 17.02 -12.34 0.84
CA GLU A 176 17.25 -12.61 -0.58
C GLU A 176 15.95 -12.45 -1.38
N ILE A 177 14.87 -13.10 -0.92
CA ILE A 177 13.55 -13.02 -1.55
C ILE A 177 13.08 -11.57 -1.63
N LEU A 178 13.07 -10.84 -0.51
CA LEU A 178 12.60 -9.45 -0.48
C LEU A 178 13.46 -8.53 -1.35
N THR A 179 14.77 -8.72 -1.35
CA THR A 179 15.68 -7.93 -2.19
C THR A 179 15.38 -8.11 -3.67
N ALA A 180 15.09 -9.34 -4.10
CA ALA A 180 14.77 -9.65 -5.48
C ALA A 180 13.32 -9.30 -5.86
N ALA A 181 12.35 -9.48 -4.94
CA ALA A 181 10.93 -9.37 -5.23
C ALA A 181 10.36 -7.95 -5.04
N ALA A 182 10.88 -7.15 -4.12
CA ALA A 182 10.38 -5.79 -3.86
C ALA A 182 10.38 -4.91 -5.12
N PRO A 183 11.44 -4.86 -5.95
CA PRO A 183 11.43 -4.06 -7.18
C PRO A 183 10.32 -4.45 -8.17
N LEU A 184 9.89 -5.72 -8.16
CA LEU A 184 8.85 -6.22 -9.06
C LEU A 184 7.46 -5.64 -8.78
N ILE A 185 7.24 -5.10 -7.59
CA ILE A 185 5.93 -4.58 -7.16
C ILE A 185 5.89 -3.07 -6.90
N GLN A 186 7.03 -2.39 -6.78
CA GLN A 186 7.07 -0.97 -6.41
C GLN A 186 6.21 -0.07 -7.29
N THR A 187 6.19 -0.31 -8.61
CA THR A 187 5.34 0.44 -9.55
C THR A 187 3.90 -0.06 -9.63
N ARG A 188 3.57 -1.16 -8.95
CA ARG A 188 2.28 -1.85 -9.05
C ARG A 188 1.41 -1.66 -7.82
N VAL A 189 2.00 -1.36 -6.66
CA VAL A 189 1.29 -1.11 -5.42
C VAL A 189 1.02 0.38 -5.23
N GLN A 190 -0.15 0.69 -4.69
CA GLN A 190 -0.52 2.04 -4.32
C GLN A 190 -0.37 2.25 -2.81
N LEU A 191 -0.54 1.19 -2.05
CA LEU A 191 -0.42 1.12 -0.60
C LEU A 191 0.51 -0.04 -0.24
N LEU A 192 1.39 0.14 0.75
CA LEU A 192 2.32 -0.92 1.17
C LEU A 192 1.59 -2.18 1.68
N GLY A 193 0.36 -2.03 2.22
CA GLY A 193 -0.46 -3.15 2.65
C GLY A 193 -0.86 -4.13 1.55
N GLU A 194 -0.80 -3.71 0.27
CA GLU A 194 -1.03 -4.60 -0.88
C GLU A 194 0.10 -5.63 -1.08
N ALA A 195 1.28 -5.37 -0.49
CA ALA A 195 2.46 -6.21 -0.66
C ALA A 195 2.23 -7.66 -0.21
N ARG A 196 1.47 -7.90 0.87
CA ARG A 196 1.14 -9.26 1.30
C ARG A 196 0.42 -10.04 0.20
N GLY A 197 -0.57 -9.43 -0.43
CA GLY A 197 -1.27 -10.02 -1.56
C GLY A 197 -0.37 -10.28 -2.77
N MET A 198 0.68 -9.50 -2.95
CA MET A 198 1.59 -9.58 -4.09
C MET A 198 2.81 -10.49 -3.81
N LEU A 199 3.33 -10.52 -2.60
CA LEU A 199 4.59 -11.20 -2.27
C LEU A 199 4.43 -12.38 -1.30
N GLY A 200 3.30 -12.51 -0.59
CA GLY A 200 3.11 -13.51 0.46
C GLY A 200 3.36 -14.96 0.00
N PHE A 201 3.09 -15.24 -1.27
CA PHE A 201 3.34 -16.56 -1.84
C PHE A 201 4.82 -16.96 -1.85
N PHE A 202 5.77 -16.02 -1.84
CA PHE A 202 7.21 -16.34 -1.77
C PHE A 202 7.62 -16.97 -0.45
N PHE A 203 6.85 -16.72 0.62
CA PHE A 203 7.11 -17.18 1.99
C PHE A 203 6.24 -18.38 2.39
N THR A 204 5.62 -19.04 1.41
CA THR A 204 4.66 -20.12 1.63
C THR A 204 5.14 -21.39 0.96
N ASP A 205 5.08 -22.53 1.67
CA ASP A 205 5.38 -23.84 1.09
C ASP A 205 4.32 -24.26 0.05
N ALA A 206 4.68 -25.20 -0.83
CA ALA A 206 3.78 -25.66 -1.89
C ALA A 206 2.45 -26.20 -1.36
N ALA A 207 2.46 -26.94 -0.25
CA ALA A 207 1.27 -27.54 0.36
C ALA A 207 0.38 -26.50 1.07
N ALA A 208 0.93 -25.36 1.48
CA ALA A 208 0.23 -24.30 2.20
C ALA A 208 -0.18 -23.13 1.28
N LEU A 209 0.09 -23.22 -0.03
CA LEU A 209 -0.29 -22.18 -0.98
C LEU A 209 -1.81 -22.10 -1.09
N ASP A 210 -2.38 -20.95 -0.67
CA ASP A 210 -3.80 -20.67 -0.80
C ASP A 210 -4.13 -20.13 -2.19
N TYR A 211 -5.15 -20.75 -2.82
CA TYR A 211 -5.64 -20.32 -4.12
C TYR A 211 -6.78 -19.32 -3.96
N ASP A 212 -6.61 -18.12 -4.52
CA ASP A 212 -7.71 -17.15 -4.61
C ASP A 212 -8.94 -17.78 -5.27
N GLU A 213 -10.07 -17.74 -4.57
CA GLU A 213 -11.31 -18.43 -4.95
C GLU A 213 -11.74 -18.08 -6.40
N LYS A 214 -11.70 -16.80 -6.76
CA LYS A 214 -12.07 -16.34 -8.12
C LYS A 214 -11.08 -16.82 -9.18
N SER A 215 -9.81 -16.89 -8.84
CA SER A 215 -8.76 -17.37 -9.73
C SER A 215 -8.88 -18.87 -9.96
N PHE A 216 -9.09 -19.63 -8.89
CA PHE A 216 -9.28 -21.09 -8.96
C PHE A 216 -10.58 -21.47 -9.70
N ALA A 217 -11.71 -20.85 -9.37
CA ALA A 217 -12.99 -21.10 -10.03
C ALA A 217 -12.94 -20.94 -11.55
N LYS A 218 -12.10 -20.03 -12.06
CA LYS A 218 -11.91 -19.90 -13.51
C LYS A 218 -11.17 -21.09 -14.14
N LEU A 219 -10.30 -21.77 -13.39
CA LEU A 219 -9.57 -22.94 -13.90
C LEU A 219 -10.45 -24.18 -13.98
N VAL A 220 -11.46 -24.28 -13.13
CA VAL A 220 -12.36 -25.45 -12.99
C VAL A 220 -13.78 -25.15 -13.47
N LYS A 221 -13.97 -24.14 -14.31
CA LYS A 221 -15.29 -23.66 -14.76
C LYS A 221 -16.16 -24.74 -15.39
N ASN A 222 -15.57 -25.62 -16.21
CA ASN A 222 -16.22 -26.76 -16.85
C ASN A 222 -15.15 -27.82 -17.22
N PRO A 223 -15.57 -29.06 -17.60
CA PRO A 223 -14.62 -30.13 -17.93
C PRO A 223 -13.62 -29.80 -19.03
N GLU A 224 -14.04 -29.05 -20.06
CA GLU A 224 -13.17 -28.64 -21.16
C GLU A 224 -12.06 -27.68 -20.67
N THR A 225 -12.43 -26.73 -19.80
CA THR A 225 -11.48 -25.80 -19.19
C THR A 225 -10.49 -26.54 -18.27
N VAL A 226 -10.95 -27.54 -17.51
CA VAL A 226 -10.09 -28.40 -16.68
C VAL A 226 -9.08 -29.13 -17.56
N ALA A 227 -9.55 -29.83 -18.59
CA ALA A 227 -8.68 -30.58 -19.51
C ALA A 227 -7.64 -29.68 -20.20
N ALA A 228 -8.02 -28.48 -20.66
CA ALA A 228 -7.11 -27.52 -21.24
C ALA A 228 -6.05 -27.04 -20.24
N ASN A 229 -6.43 -26.73 -18.99
CA ASN A 229 -5.50 -26.31 -17.95
C ASN A 229 -4.56 -27.45 -17.52
N GLN A 230 -5.05 -28.68 -17.46
CA GLN A 230 -4.21 -29.86 -17.21
C GLN A 230 -3.16 -30.03 -18.29
N GLN A 231 -3.54 -29.91 -19.58
CA GLN A 231 -2.61 -29.98 -20.70
C GLN A 231 -1.54 -28.89 -20.62
N VAL A 232 -1.92 -27.67 -20.30
CA VAL A 232 -0.98 -26.52 -20.11
C VAL A 232 0.01 -26.82 -19.00
N LEU A 233 -0.47 -27.26 -17.82
CA LEU A 233 0.39 -27.51 -16.66
C LEU A 233 1.32 -28.72 -16.90
N GLN A 234 0.84 -29.77 -17.55
CA GLN A 234 1.67 -30.94 -17.93
C GLN A 234 2.77 -30.58 -18.93
N ALA A 235 2.45 -29.79 -19.96
CA ALA A 235 3.43 -29.31 -20.93
C ALA A 235 4.46 -28.39 -20.29
N ALA A 236 4.02 -27.51 -19.35
CA ALA A 236 4.91 -26.67 -18.56
C ALA A 236 5.85 -27.50 -17.68
N ASP A 237 5.31 -28.47 -16.93
CA ASP A 237 6.10 -29.37 -16.09
C ASP A 237 7.18 -30.09 -16.91
N GLN A 238 6.81 -30.68 -18.05
CA GLN A 238 7.76 -31.37 -18.91
C GLN A 238 8.88 -30.45 -19.43
N ALA A 239 8.55 -29.25 -19.88
CA ALA A 239 9.53 -28.28 -20.36
C ALA A 239 10.49 -27.82 -19.26
N LEU A 240 9.97 -27.58 -18.06
CA LEU A 240 10.76 -27.10 -16.93
C LEU A 240 11.67 -28.17 -16.32
N ARG A 241 11.28 -29.44 -16.33
CA ARG A 241 12.15 -30.54 -15.84
C ARG A 241 13.47 -30.61 -16.59
N SER A 242 13.46 -30.44 -17.91
CA SER A 242 14.64 -30.51 -18.76
C SER A 242 15.48 -29.23 -18.75
N LEU A 243 15.03 -28.15 -18.09
CA LEU A 243 15.72 -26.87 -18.10
C LEU A 243 16.96 -26.92 -17.20
N GLU A 244 18.15 -26.68 -17.78
CA GLU A 244 19.43 -26.66 -17.05
C GLU A 244 19.66 -25.32 -16.34
N GLN A 245 19.33 -24.20 -16.99
CA GLN A 245 19.49 -22.86 -16.43
C GLN A 245 18.15 -22.35 -15.91
N TRP A 246 18.14 -21.97 -14.62
CA TRP A 246 16.93 -21.47 -13.95
C TRP A 246 17.00 -19.96 -13.75
N ASN A 247 16.75 -19.20 -14.81
CA ASN A 247 16.61 -17.74 -14.79
C ASN A 247 15.41 -17.31 -15.63
N HIS A 248 14.94 -16.08 -15.46
CA HIS A 248 13.71 -15.59 -16.09
C HIS A 248 13.72 -15.70 -17.62
N ASP A 249 14.86 -15.45 -18.29
CA ASP A 249 14.96 -15.54 -19.75
C ASP A 249 14.82 -16.98 -20.26
N ALA A 250 15.54 -17.93 -19.64
CA ALA A 250 15.44 -19.34 -19.99
C ALA A 250 14.05 -19.92 -19.70
N LEU A 251 13.44 -19.54 -18.58
CA LEU A 251 12.07 -19.89 -18.20
C LEU A 251 11.07 -19.35 -19.23
N GLN A 252 11.18 -18.08 -19.60
CA GLN A 252 10.31 -17.46 -20.61
C GLN A 252 10.44 -18.15 -21.95
N GLN A 253 11.65 -18.43 -22.41
CA GLN A 253 11.90 -19.07 -23.69
C GLN A 253 11.33 -20.49 -23.72
N ALA A 254 11.65 -21.33 -22.73
CA ALA A 254 11.18 -22.71 -22.67
C ALA A 254 9.65 -22.80 -22.60
N LEU A 255 9.03 -22.00 -21.75
CA LEU A 255 7.57 -22.00 -21.59
C LEU A 255 6.85 -21.39 -22.80
N ARG A 256 7.43 -20.39 -23.46
CA ARG A 256 6.89 -19.85 -24.71
C ARG A 256 6.92 -20.90 -25.81
N GLN A 257 8.04 -21.60 -25.98
CA GLN A 257 8.17 -22.69 -26.94
C GLN A 257 7.18 -23.82 -26.67
N ALA A 258 7.05 -24.26 -25.43
CA ALA A 258 6.16 -25.38 -25.08
C ALA A 258 4.67 -25.01 -25.18
N LEU A 259 4.27 -23.85 -24.64
CA LEU A 259 2.85 -23.52 -24.47
C LEU A 259 2.27 -22.65 -25.60
N VAL A 260 3.06 -21.66 -26.09
CA VAL A 260 2.55 -20.74 -27.12
C VAL A 260 2.76 -21.37 -28.50
N GLU A 261 3.96 -21.87 -28.80
CA GLU A 261 4.29 -22.43 -30.09
C GLU A 261 3.86 -23.91 -30.20
N GLY A 262 4.13 -24.70 -29.14
CA GLY A 262 3.83 -26.14 -29.14
C GLY A 262 2.34 -26.45 -29.02
N LEU A 263 1.59 -25.73 -28.17
CA LEU A 263 0.13 -25.91 -28.04
C LEU A 263 -0.70 -24.91 -28.85
N GLY A 264 -0.08 -23.94 -29.54
CA GLY A 264 -0.77 -22.93 -30.33
C GLY A 264 -1.61 -21.94 -29.50
N LEU A 265 -1.27 -21.75 -28.24
CA LEU A 265 -2.07 -20.93 -27.30
C LEU A 265 -1.66 -19.46 -27.34
N LYS A 266 -2.64 -18.56 -27.14
CA LYS A 266 -2.32 -17.15 -26.90
C LYS A 266 -1.59 -16.99 -25.55
N PRO A 267 -0.57 -16.11 -25.41
CA PRO A 267 0.22 -15.97 -24.19
C PRO A 267 -0.61 -15.80 -22.90
N ARG A 268 -1.71 -15.04 -22.97
CA ARG A 268 -2.60 -14.84 -21.82
C ARG A 268 -3.26 -16.13 -21.33
N VAL A 269 -3.59 -17.06 -22.26
CA VAL A 269 -4.18 -18.35 -21.94
C VAL A 269 -3.09 -19.31 -21.46
N ALA A 270 -1.98 -19.37 -22.20
CA ALA A 270 -0.83 -20.23 -21.90
C ALA A 270 -0.29 -20.05 -20.48
N PHE A 271 -0.18 -18.80 -20.02
CA PHE A 271 0.43 -18.51 -18.72
C PHE A 271 -0.59 -18.31 -17.59
N GLY A 272 -1.91 -18.39 -17.88
CA GLY A 272 -2.96 -18.15 -16.88
C GLY A 272 -2.97 -19.20 -15.77
N ALA A 273 -3.04 -20.48 -16.14
CA ALA A 273 -3.04 -21.59 -15.17
C ALA A 273 -1.70 -21.70 -14.44
N LEU A 274 -0.58 -21.51 -15.16
CA LEU A 274 0.76 -21.55 -14.58
C LEU A 274 0.95 -20.43 -13.53
N ARG A 275 0.43 -19.24 -13.79
CA ARG A 275 0.46 -18.14 -12.81
C ARG A 275 -0.29 -18.50 -11.53
N VAL A 276 -1.47 -19.09 -11.65
CA VAL A 276 -2.23 -19.54 -10.46
C VAL A 276 -1.50 -20.67 -9.75
N ALA A 277 -0.86 -21.61 -10.48
CA ALA A 277 -0.06 -22.66 -9.86
C ALA A 277 1.08 -22.08 -9.02
N VAL A 278 1.81 -21.12 -9.56
CA VAL A 278 3.02 -20.56 -8.92
C VAL A 278 2.69 -19.60 -7.79
N THR A 279 1.65 -18.76 -7.95
CA THR A 279 1.40 -17.61 -7.06
C THR A 279 0.07 -17.67 -6.29
N GLY A 280 -0.77 -18.67 -6.55
CA GLY A 280 -2.11 -18.81 -5.99
C GLY A 280 -3.17 -17.90 -6.64
N ARG A 281 -2.80 -16.97 -7.51
CA ARG A 281 -3.73 -15.96 -8.04
C ARG A 281 -3.41 -15.49 -9.45
N GLN A 282 -4.39 -14.85 -10.14
CA GLN A 282 -4.20 -14.33 -11.50
C GLN A 282 -3.45 -13.00 -11.54
N VAL A 283 -3.54 -12.18 -10.48
CA VAL A 283 -2.83 -10.92 -10.36
C VAL A 283 -1.65 -11.12 -9.42
N SER A 284 -0.45 -11.01 -9.94
CA SER A 284 0.81 -11.27 -9.23
C SER A 284 1.96 -10.45 -9.86
N PRO A 285 3.14 -10.44 -9.27
CA PRO A 285 4.35 -9.95 -9.92
C PRO A 285 4.61 -10.67 -11.27
N PRO A 286 5.58 -10.23 -12.07
CA PRO A 286 5.97 -10.91 -13.30
C PRO A 286 6.26 -12.39 -13.04
N LEU A 287 5.72 -13.26 -13.93
CA LEU A 287 5.69 -14.71 -13.67
C LEU A 287 7.08 -15.35 -13.67
N PHE A 288 7.89 -15.05 -14.67
CA PHE A 288 9.17 -15.71 -14.87
C PHE A 288 10.19 -15.29 -13.81
N GLU A 289 10.22 -14.02 -13.46
CA GLU A 289 11.01 -13.49 -12.35
C GLU A 289 10.54 -14.08 -11.00
N SER A 290 9.24 -14.27 -10.84
CA SER A 290 8.71 -14.95 -9.65
C SER A 290 9.16 -16.42 -9.57
N MET A 291 9.18 -17.14 -10.69
CA MET A 291 9.67 -18.52 -10.74
C MET A 291 11.17 -18.61 -10.48
N GLU A 292 11.95 -17.65 -10.99
CA GLU A 292 13.40 -17.56 -10.73
C GLU A 292 13.67 -17.40 -9.22
N ILE A 293 12.98 -16.47 -8.54
CA ILE A 293 13.14 -16.22 -7.10
C ILE A 293 12.70 -17.43 -6.26
N LEU A 294 11.60 -18.10 -6.64
CA LEU A 294 11.12 -19.31 -5.95
C LEU A 294 12.08 -20.48 -6.04
N GLY A 295 12.76 -20.58 -7.18
CA GLY A 295 13.60 -21.71 -7.51
C GLY A 295 12.84 -22.89 -8.13
N LYS A 296 13.60 -23.84 -8.71
CA LYS A 296 13.07 -24.97 -9.48
C LYS A 296 12.18 -25.87 -8.64
N GLU A 297 12.69 -26.32 -7.49
CA GLU A 297 12.01 -27.31 -6.64
C GLU A 297 10.61 -26.84 -6.20
N LEU A 298 10.53 -25.62 -5.65
CA LEU A 298 9.26 -25.10 -5.15
C LEU A 298 8.27 -24.80 -6.28
N THR A 299 8.76 -24.29 -7.42
CA THR A 299 7.94 -24.05 -8.61
C THR A 299 7.32 -25.36 -9.13
N MET A 300 8.12 -26.41 -9.27
CA MET A 300 7.66 -27.73 -9.74
C MET A 300 6.65 -28.33 -8.79
N ALA A 301 6.92 -28.31 -7.49
CA ALA A 301 6.01 -28.82 -6.46
C ALA A 301 4.63 -28.12 -6.51
N ARG A 302 4.59 -26.81 -6.78
CA ARG A 302 3.34 -26.04 -6.92
C ARG A 302 2.55 -26.37 -8.18
N ILE A 303 3.25 -26.61 -9.29
CA ILE A 303 2.61 -27.07 -10.54
C ILE A 303 1.95 -28.42 -10.31
N GLU A 304 2.65 -29.36 -9.68
CA GLU A 304 2.11 -30.69 -9.32
C GLU A 304 0.91 -30.59 -8.35
N ALA A 305 1.02 -29.72 -7.35
CA ALA A 305 -0.07 -29.50 -6.38
C ALA A 305 -1.35 -28.97 -7.07
N LEU A 306 -1.22 -27.98 -7.98
CA LEU A 306 -2.39 -27.49 -8.74
C LEU A 306 -2.94 -28.55 -9.69
N LEU A 307 -2.09 -29.30 -10.38
CA LEU A 307 -2.54 -30.43 -11.23
C LEU A 307 -3.37 -31.42 -10.42
N ALA A 308 -2.93 -31.81 -9.24
CA ALA A 308 -3.68 -32.69 -8.35
C ALA A 308 -4.99 -32.07 -7.87
N ALA A 309 -5.02 -30.77 -7.58
CA ALA A 309 -6.20 -30.06 -7.11
C ALA A 309 -7.31 -29.95 -8.17
N ILE A 310 -6.95 -29.67 -9.44
CA ILE A 310 -7.94 -29.55 -10.53
C ILE A 310 -8.35 -30.89 -11.15
N SER A 311 -7.72 -32.01 -10.73
CA SER A 311 -8.06 -33.36 -11.19
C SER A 311 -9.08 -34.07 -10.30
N LYS A 312 -9.42 -33.48 -9.16
CA LYS A 312 -10.46 -33.95 -8.21
C LYS A 312 -11.83 -33.43 -8.61
#